data_f8134ab921e441893b0cc0e0f44745c3
#
_entry.id   f8134ab921e441893b0cc0e0f44745c3
#
_cell.length_a   1.000
_cell.length_b   1.000
_cell.length_c   1.000
_cell.angle_alpha   90.00
_cell.angle_beta   90.00
_cell.angle_gamma   90.00
#
_symmetry.space_group_name_H-M   'P 1'
#
loop_
_entity.id
_entity.type
_entity.pdbx_description
1 polymer ?
#
loop_
_entity_poly.entity_id
_entity_poly.type
_entity_poly.pdbx_seq_one_letter_code
_entity_poly.pdbx_strand_id
1 'polypeptide(L)'
;MSSPRSRRRRRRSSAAPLEDEDLLSEILLRLPPLPSSLPRAFLVCERWRGIVSDARFLRRFLDHHRRNPPLLGCFVQGISFVRFEPTLEAPNRVPQARFSLPIDAAYTYVILGCRHGLMLIFLWRRNQLLVWDPLTDDWHHLDVPPGFDKEETRISGAVLRSAGVVHHFQVVLVGNSGIQPTQAVASVYSSETGVWSNLVSTPLPADDPDVLTEVYHDMCSVMVGNSLYWLLIGNSFGILEFNLDTTEPNCDTCASGHRRQLLLHGYMVGGWWPWFRLPV
;
A
#
# COMPACT_ATOMS: atom_id res chain seq x y z
N MET A 1 60.75 58.78 7.85
CA MET A 1 60.56 57.51 8.60
C MET A 1 59.12 57.18 8.59
N SER A 2 58.67 56.34 7.67
CA SER A 2 57.27 55.95 7.47
C SER A 2 57.00 54.60 8.11
N SER A 3 56.07 54.55 9.04
CA SER A 3 55.66 53.36 9.78
C SER A 3 54.72 52.50 8.94
N PRO A 4 54.85 51.16 8.88
CA PRO A 4 53.95 50.33 8.09
C PRO A 4 52.64 50.06 8.88
N ARG A 5 51.51 50.42 8.29
CA ARG A 5 50.16 50.06 8.80
C ARG A 5 49.95 48.56 8.62
N SER A 6 49.95 47.83 9.75
CA SER A 6 49.55 46.42 9.86
C SER A 6 48.10 46.24 9.48
N ARG A 7 47.82 45.65 8.32
CA ARG A 7 46.48 45.19 7.92
C ARG A 7 46.11 44.01 8.80
N ARG A 8 45.30 44.26 9.81
CA ARG A 8 44.64 43.23 10.63
C ARG A 8 43.70 42.44 9.75
N ARG A 9 44.13 41.26 9.31
CA ARG A 9 43.34 40.26 8.58
C ARG A 9 42.18 39.81 9.49
N ARG A 10 40.96 40.29 9.25
CA ARG A 10 39.72 39.80 9.92
C ARG A 10 39.69 38.31 9.65
N ARG A 11 39.97 37.49 10.69
CA ARG A 11 39.60 36.07 10.69
C ARG A 11 38.09 36.03 10.53
N ARG A 12 37.62 35.55 9.37
CA ARG A 12 36.23 35.08 9.23
C ARG A 12 36.09 33.99 10.28
N SER A 13 35.34 34.28 11.35
CA SER A 13 34.83 33.27 12.25
C SER A 13 34.05 32.30 11.35
N SER A 14 34.52 31.05 11.24
CA SER A 14 33.72 30.02 10.60
C SER A 14 32.49 29.86 11.50
N ALA A 15 31.35 30.33 11.03
CA ALA A 15 30.08 30.05 11.70
C ALA A 15 30.03 28.55 12.03
N ALA A 16 29.60 28.21 13.24
CA ALA A 16 29.44 26.80 13.57
C ALA A 16 28.53 26.14 12.53
N PRO A 17 28.80 24.88 12.13
CA PRO A 17 28.05 24.23 11.03
C PRO A 17 26.51 24.28 11.20
N LEU A 18 26.04 24.34 12.42
CA LEU A 18 24.61 24.47 12.74
C LEU A 18 24.09 25.94 12.68
N GLU A 19 24.96 26.92 12.42
CA GLU A 19 24.58 28.33 12.19
C GLU A 19 24.32 28.62 10.72
N ASP A 20 24.76 27.74 9.81
CA ASP A 20 24.45 27.78 8.39
C ASP A 20 23.09 27.08 8.15
N GLU A 21 22.12 27.82 7.57
CA GLU A 21 20.75 27.33 7.42
C GLU A 21 20.65 26.24 6.35
N ASP A 22 21.44 26.36 5.28
CA ASP A 22 21.47 25.37 4.22
C ASP A 22 22.06 24.05 4.73
N LEU A 23 23.17 24.15 5.45
CA LEU A 23 23.80 22.96 6.05
C LEU A 23 22.91 22.32 7.11
N LEU A 24 22.24 23.12 7.94
CA LEU A 24 21.31 22.62 8.94
C LEU A 24 20.13 21.91 8.27
N SER A 25 19.56 22.47 7.20
CA SER A 25 18.50 21.84 6.41
C SER A 25 18.95 20.49 5.85
N GLU A 26 20.17 20.40 5.32
CA GLU A 26 20.74 19.14 4.82
C GLU A 26 20.97 18.09 5.93
N ILE A 27 21.31 18.51 7.14
CA ILE A 27 21.45 17.63 8.30
C ILE A 27 20.06 17.11 8.72
N LEU A 28 19.07 18.00 8.82
CA LEU A 28 17.71 17.64 9.20
C LEU A 28 17.04 16.73 8.18
N LEU A 29 17.37 16.88 6.89
CA LEU A 29 16.88 16.00 5.83
C LEU A 29 17.33 14.54 6.01
N ARG A 30 18.46 14.30 6.68
CA ARG A 30 19.01 12.95 6.94
C ARG A 30 18.51 12.32 8.24
N LEU A 31 17.65 13.02 9.00
CA LEU A 31 17.01 12.39 10.16
C LEU A 31 16.21 11.16 9.70
N PRO A 32 16.20 10.09 10.50
CA PRO A 32 15.37 8.94 10.18
C PRO A 32 13.90 9.36 10.00
N PRO A 33 13.14 8.77 9.06
CA PRO A 33 11.75 9.14 8.80
C PRO A 33 10.78 8.55 9.86
N LEU A 34 11.18 8.59 11.12
CA LEU A 34 10.40 8.07 12.24
C LEU A 34 9.40 9.12 12.75
N PRO A 35 8.25 8.71 13.29
CA PRO A 35 7.21 9.63 13.78
C PRO A 35 7.70 10.70 14.74
N SER A 36 8.69 10.41 15.58
CA SER A 36 9.21 11.36 16.56
C SER A 36 10.36 12.25 16.05
N SER A 37 10.93 12.00 14.87
CA SER A 37 12.16 12.70 14.40
C SER A 37 11.93 14.19 14.18
N LEU A 38 10.98 14.55 13.31
CA LEU A 38 10.66 15.95 13.06
C LEU A 38 10.03 16.66 14.28
N PRO A 39 9.10 16.04 15.04
CA PRO A 39 8.62 16.64 16.30
C PRO A 39 9.73 16.96 17.31
N ARG A 40 10.75 16.10 17.44
CA ARG A 40 11.90 16.38 18.31
C ARG A 40 12.74 17.52 17.77
N ALA A 41 13.02 17.55 16.47
CA ALA A 41 13.71 18.67 15.85
C ALA A 41 12.96 19.99 16.02
N PHE A 42 11.63 19.97 15.92
CA PHE A 42 10.76 21.12 16.15
C PHE A 42 10.90 21.72 17.56
N LEU A 43 11.21 20.92 18.57
CA LEU A 43 11.33 21.35 19.98
C LEU A 43 12.71 21.91 20.34
N VAL A 44 13.71 21.82 19.45
CA VAL A 44 15.10 22.24 19.76
C VAL A 44 15.21 23.76 19.92
N CYS A 45 14.79 24.52 18.91
CA CYS A 45 14.78 25.99 18.93
C CYS A 45 13.90 26.53 17.80
N GLU A 46 13.64 27.85 17.81
CA GLU A 46 12.80 28.52 16.83
C GLU A 46 13.31 28.35 15.38
N ARG A 47 14.61 28.36 15.19
CA ARG A 47 15.23 28.17 13.88
C ARG A 47 14.98 26.78 13.31
N TRP A 48 15.19 25.72 14.10
CA TRP A 48 14.89 24.35 13.71
C TRP A 48 13.40 24.18 13.45
N ARG A 49 12.56 24.76 14.29
CA ARG A 49 11.11 24.79 14.11
C ARG A 49 10.71 25.40 12.77
N GLY A 50 11.31 26.56 12.41
CA GLY A 50 11.06 27.20 11.12
C GLY A 50 11.37 26.29 9.94
N ILE A 51 12.54 25.61 9.96
CA ILE A 51 12.94 24.69 8.88
C ILE A 51 12.00 23.51 8.78
N VAL A 52 11.75 22.77 9.88
CA VAL A 52 10.93 21.54 9.81
C VAL A 52 9.44 21.80 9.59
N SER A 53 8.98 23.06 9.75
CA SER A 53 7.61 23.47 9.43
C SER A 53 7.46 24.02 8.00
N ASP A 54 8.56 24.23 7.31
CA ASP A 54 8.52 24.73 5.93
C ASP A 54 8.00 23.66 4.97
N ALA A 55 7.01 24.01 4.15
CA ALA A 55 6.37 23.08 3.22
C ALA A 55 7.33 22.55 2.13
N ARG A 56 8.39 23.32 1.77
CA ARG A 56 9.40 22.88 0.80
C ARG A 56 10.33 21.85 1.44
N PHE A 57 10.73 22.10 2.70
CA PHE A 57 11.53 21.14 3.47
C PHE A 57 10.77 19.82 3.66
N LEU A 58 9.51 19.88 4.06
CA LEU A 58 8.68 18.67 4.25
C LEU A 58 8.56 17.84 2.98
N ARG A 59 8.35 18.48 1.82
CA ARG A 59 8.33 17.78 0.51
C ARG A 59 9.68 17.11 0.23
N ARG A 60 10.80 17.83 0.40
CA ARG A 60 12.15 17.28 0.22
C ARG A 60 12.41 16.11 1.16
N PHE A 61 11.95 16.20 2.42
CA PHE A 61 12.08 15.13 3.41
C PHE A 61 11.32 13.88 2.98
N LEU A 62 10.07 14.02 2.53
CA LEU A 62 9.27 12.90 2.01
C LEU A 62 9.90 12.28 0.77
N ASP A 63 10.37 13.08 -0.17
CA ASP A 63 11.03 12.60 -1.39
C ASP A 63 12.34 11.87 -1.07
N HIS A 64 13.14 12.39 -0.13
CA HIS A 64 14.40 11.79 0.30
C HIS A 64 14.18 10.39 0.89
N HIS A 65 13.11 10.20 1.66
CA HIS A 65 12.80 8.94 2.34
C HIS A 65 11.79 8.06 1.59
N ARG A 66 11.36 8.47 0.40
CA ARG A 66 10.31 7.78 -0.37
C ARG A 66 10.58 6.30 -0.62
N ARG A 67 11.86 5.90 -0.76
CA ARG A 67 12.23 4.52 -1.06
C ARG A 67 12.17 3.59 0.15
N ASN A 68 12.30 4.14 1.35
CA ASN A 68 12.35 3.38 2.60
C ASN A 68 11.47 4.07 3.67
N PRO A 69 10.16 4.14 3.49
CA PRO A 69 9.27 4.68 4.52
C PRO A 69 9.26 3.75 5.73
N PRO A 70 9.08 4.27 6.96
CA PRO A 70 8.97 3.42 8.14
C PRO A 70 7.68 2.61 8.09
N LEU A 71 7.76 1.34 8.46
CA LEU A 71 6.58 0.53 8.70
C LEU A 71 5.99 0.91 10.06
N LEU A 72 4.88 1.62 10.06
CA LEU A 72 4.22 2.09 11.29
C LEU A 72 3.50 0.95 12.01
N GLY A 73 3.00 -0.03 11.28
CA GLY A 73 2.25 -1.18 11.78
C GLY A 73 1.59 -1.96 10.66
N CYS A 74 0.80 -2.93 11.04
CA CYS A 74 -0.01 -3.74 10.13
C CYS A 74 -1.46 -3.82 10.62
N PHE A 75 -2.39 -4.00 9.69
CA PHE A 75 -3.76 -4.31 10.02
C PHE A 75 -3.94 -5.82 10.11
N VAL A 76 -4.48 -6.27 11.21
CA VAL A 76 -4.80 -7.69 11.46
C VAL A 76 -6.30 -7.84 11.40
N GLN A 77 -6.77 -8.69 10.49
CA GLN A 77 -8.18 -9.05 10.37
C GLN A 77 -8.45 -10.35 11.14
N GLY A 78 -9.40 -10.30 12.06
CA GLY A 78 -10.01 -11.46 12.67
C GLY A 78 -11.40 -11.72 12.09
N ILE A 79 -12.13 -12.67 12.66
CA ILE A 79 -13.48 -13.05 12.19
C ILE A 79 -14.47 -11.88 12.24
N SER A 80 -14.36 -11.02 13.25
CA SER A 80 -15.30 -9.92 13.50
C SER A 80 -14.63 -8.59 13.84
N PHE A 81 -13.34 -8.46 13.61
CA PHE A 81 -12.61 -7.24 13.87
C PHE A 81 -11.45 -7.03 12.91
N VAL A 82 -11.10 -5.77 12.71
CA VAL A 82 -9.81 -5.35 12.16
C VAL A 82 -9.16 -4.43 13.20
N ARG A 83 -7.90 -4.68 13.50
CA ARG A 83 -7.14 -3.83 14.41
C ARG A 83 -5.77 -3.49 13.83
N PHE A 84 -5.29 -2.32 14.17
CA PHE A 84 -3.93 -1.91 13.85
C PHE A 84 -2.97 -2.41 14.93
N GLU A 85 -1.94 -3.14 14.51
CA GLU A 85 -0.83 -3.59 15.36
C GLU A 85 0.41 -2.77 15.04
N PRO A 86 0.88 -1.91 15.96
CA PRO A 86 2.06 -1.09 15.75
C PRO A 86 3.33 -1.94 15.77
N THR A 87 4.25 -1.66 14.84
CA THR A 87 5.56 -2.34 14.75
C THR A 87 6.69 -1.55 15.42
N LEU A 88 6.47 -0.25 15.67
CA LEU A 88 7.48 0.60 16.29
C LEU A 88 7.33 0.66 17.82
N GLU A 89 8.47 0.73 18.49
CA GLU A 89 8.53 0.95 19.95
C GLU A 89 8.45 2.44 20.31
N ALA A 90 8.19 2.72 21.59
CA ALA A 90 8.23 4.08 22.08
C ALA A 90 9.63 4.72 21.84
N PRO A 91 9.70 5.98 21.45
CA PRO A 91 8.63 7.00 21.35
C PRO A 91 7.94 7.05 19.97
N ASN A 92 8.24 6.12 19.08
CA ASN A 92 7.71 6.11 17.70
C ASN A 92 6.45 5.25 17.55
N ARG A 93 6.05 4.56 18.61
CA ARG A 93 4.88 3.69 18.60
C ARG A 93 3.61 4.49 18.31
N VAL A 94 2.91 4.10 17.27
CA VAL A 94 1.60 4.66 16.92
C VAL A 94 0.53 3.96 17.77
N PRO A 95 -0.34 4.69 18.48
CA PRO A 95 -1.43 4.06 19.25
C PRO A 95 -2.37 3.28 18.34
N GLN A 96 -2.84 2.11 18.78
CA GLN A 96 -3.79 1.28 18.02
C GLN A 96 -5.08 2.05 17.68
N ALA A 97 -5.58 2.85 18.62
CA ALA A 97 -6.79 3.65 18.44
C ALA A 97 -6.67 4.74 17.35
N ARG A 98 -5.45 5.07 16.90
CA ARG A 98 -5.24 6.08 15.82
C ARG A 98 -5.82 5.61 14.48
N PHE A 99 -5.81 4.30 14.25
CA PHE A 99 -6.26 3.68 13.02
C PHE A 99 -7.38 2.67 13.29
N SER A 100 -8.44 3.14 13.94
CA SER A 100 -9.65 2.34 14.18
C SER A 100 -10.56 2.45 12.98
N LEU A 101 -10.97 1.30 12.43
CA LEU A 101 -11.99 1.24 11.39
C LEU A 101 -13.37 1.54 12.02
N PRO A 102 -14.04 2.63 11.64
CA PRO A 102 -15.39 2.95 12.14
C PRO A 102 -16.46 2.16 11.39
N ILE A 103 -16.20 0.88 11.13
CA ILE A 103 -17.16 -0.02 10.50
C ILE A 103 -17.92 -0.73 11.62
N ASP A 104 -19.25 -0.56 11.62
CA ASP A 104 -20.12 -1.28 12.54
C ASP A 104 -19.91 -2.80 12.39
N ALA A 105 -19.77 -3.49 13.50
CA ALA A 105 -19.61 -4.95 13.56
C ALA A 105 -20.78 -5.72 12.89
N ALA A 106 -21.91 -5.04 12.64
CA ALA A 106 -23.03 -5.57 11.87
C ALA A 106 -22.73 -5.76 10.39
N TYR A 107 -21.65 -5.12 9.86
CA TYR A 107 -21.26 -5.29 8.47
C TYR A 107 -20.24 -6.40 8.35
N THR A 108 -20.58 -7.44 7.58
CA THR A 108 -19.62 -8.41 7.10
C THR A 108 -18.75 -7.72 6.06
N TYR A 109 -17.46 -7.61 6.32
CA TYR A 109 -16.50 -6.99 5.42
C TYR A 109 -15.24 -7.84 5.27
N VAL A 110 -14.55 -7.66 4.16
CA VAL A 110 -13.26 -8.31 3.86
C VAL A 110 -12.26 -7.25 3.42
N ILE A 111 -11.04 -7.30 3.97
CA ILE A 111 -9.94 -6.48 3.47
C ILE A 111 -9.37 -7.17 2.23
N LEU A 112 -9.51 -6.53 1.08
CA LEU A 112 -8.96 -7.02 -0.19
C LEU A 112 -7.48 -6.70 -0.34
N GLY A 113 -6.99 -5.68 0.36
CA GLY A 113 -5.58 -5.33 0.37
C GLY A 113 -5.28 -4.00 1.05
N CYS A 114 -3.99 -3.82 1.38
CA CYS A 114 -3.46 -2.55 1.87
C CYS A 114 -2.17 -2.25 1.10
N ARG A 115 -2.13 -1.12 0.40
CA ARG A 115 -0.97 -0.73 -0.41
C ARG A 115 -0.83 0.79 -0.52
N HIS A 116 0.41 1.27 -0.50
CA HIS A 116 0.73 2.70 -0.57
C HIS A 116 -0.01 3.56 0.47
N GLY A 117 -0.28 2.99 1.66
CA GLY A 117 -1.03 3.65 2.73
C GLY A 117 -2.55 3.68 2.52
N LEU A 118 -3.08 3.10 1.45
CA LEU A 118 -4.51 2.93 1.22
C LEU A 118 -4.96 1.52 1.57
N MET A 119 -6.15 1.39 2.11
CA MET A 119 -6.80 0.11 2.38
C MET A 119 -8.03 -0.04 1.49
N LEU A 120 -8.15 -1.21 0.84
CA LEU A 120 -9.33 -1.59 0.06
C LEU A 120 -10.15 -2.61 0.84
N ILE A 121 -11.42 -2.30 1.06
CA ILE A 121 -12.34 -3.09 1.87
C ILE A 121 -13.59 -3.37 1.04
N PHE A 122 -14.07 -4.61 1.08
CA PHE A 122 -15.33 -4.99 0.46
C PHE A 122 -16.42 -5.17 1.53
N LEU A 123 -17.53 -4.48 1.34
CA LEU A 123 -18.72 -4.51 2.21
C LEU A 123 -19.76 -5.45 1.59
N TRP A 124 -19.79 -6.71 2.01
CA TRP A 124 -20.64 -7.76 1.42
C TRP A 124 -22.11 -7.37 1.33
N ARG A 125 -22.71 -6.95 2.44
CA ARG A 125 -24.15 -6.63 2.49
C ARG A 125 -24.56 -5.48 1.61
N ARG A 126 -23.65 -4.54 1.38
CA ARG A 126 -23.92 -3.35 0.54
C ARG A 126 -23.49 -3.54 -0.91
N ASN A 127 -22.72 -4.57 -1.21
CA ASN A 127 -22.05 -4.76 -2.48
C ASN A 127 -21.25 -3.51 -2.90
N GLN A 128 -20.48 -2.98 -1.97
CA GLN A 128 -19.68 -1.77 -2.16
C GLN A 128 -18.25 -2.00 -1.76
N LEU A 129 -17.37 -1.30 -2.43
CA LEU A 129 -15.97 -1.18 -2.06
C LEU A 129 -15.78 0.11 -1.28
N LEU A 130 -14.84 0.08 -0.36
CA LEU A 130 -14.44 1.21 0.43
C LEU A 130 -12.93 1.35 0.31
N VAL A 131 -12.45 2.50 -0.15
CA VAL A 131 -11.03 2.87 -0.11
C VAL A 131 -10.84 3.82 1.05
N TRP A 132 -9.96 3.44 1.97
CA TRP A 132 -9.66 4.22 3.17
C TRP A 132 -8.19 4.62 3.21
N ASP A 133 -7.92 5.90 3.47
CA ASP A 133 -6.60 6.40 3.81
C ASP A 133 -6.52 6.59 5.34
N PRO A 134 -5.85 5.68 6.08
CA PRO A 134 -5.78 5.77 7.53
C PRO A 134 -5.04 7.02 8.05
N LEU A 135 -4.19 7.65 7.25
CA LEU A 135 -3.41 8.81 7.66
C LEU A 135 -4.23 10.09 7.66
N THR A 136 -5.07 10.28 6.63
CA THR A 136 -5.94 11.46 6.47
C THR A 136 -7.34 11.22 6.99
N ASP A 137 -7.72 9.95 7.19
CA ASP A 137 -9.07 9.49 7.51
C ASP A 137 -10.09 9.77 6.38
N ASP A 138 -9.60 9.83 5.15
CA ASP A 138 -10.44 10.00 3.97
C ASP A 138 -11.05 8.67 3.53
N TRP A 139 -12.32 8.70 3.15
CA TRP A 139 -13.12 7.54 2.77
C TRP A 139 -13.76 7.73 1.40
N HIS A 140 -13.58 6.75 0.53
CA HIS A 140 -14.20 6.73 -0.80
C HIS A 140 -15.05 5.48 -0.97
N HIS A 141 -16.34 5.66 -1.16
CA HIS A 141 -17.28 4.57 -1.45
C HIS A 141 -17.42 4.38 -2.95
N LEU A 142 -17.25 3.14 -3.40
CA LEU A 142 -17.34 2.76 -4.81
C LEU A 142 -18.38 1.64 -4.94
N ASP A 143 -19.29 1.77 -5.88
CA ASP A 143 -20.15 0.66 -6.23
C ASP A 143 -19.36 -0.38 -7.03
N VAL A 144 -19.64 -1.66 -6.78
CA VAL A 144 -19.05 -2.76 -7.56
C VAL A 144 -19.54 -2.67 -9.00
N PRO A 145 -18.65 -2.73 -10.01
CA PRO A 145 -19.06 -2.61 -11.40
C PRO A 145 -19.94 -3.78 -11.86
N PRO A 146 -20.79 -3.59 -12.89
CA PRO A 146 -21.55 -4.67 -13.49
C PRO A 146 -20.62 -5.81 -13.96
N GLY A 147 -21.08 -7.06 -13.85
CA GLY A 147 -20.31 -8.25 -14.23
C GLY A 147 -19.64 -8.96 -13.06
N PHE A 148 -19.62 -8.34 -11.87
CA PHE A 148 -19.29 -9.01 -10.62
C PHE A 148 -20.61 -9.28 -9.87
N ASP A 149 -21.15 -10.50 -10.01
CA ASP A 149 -22.45 -10.87 -9.45
C ASP A 149 -22.37 -11.00 -7.93
N LYS A 150 -23.44 -10.54 -7.23
CA LYS A 150 -23.46 -10.36 -5.77
C LYS A 150 -23.41 -11.67 -4.98
N GLU A 151 -23.96 -12.74 -5.52
CA GLU A 151 -24.26 -13.94 -4.74
C GLU A 151 -23.22 -15.06 -4.96
N GLU A 152 -22.57 -15.10 -6.13
CA GLU A 152 -21.68 -16.20 -6.51
C GLU A 152 -20.24 -15.75 -6.78
N THR A 153 -20.00 -14.47 -7.03
CA THR A 153 -18.66 -13.99 -7.40
C THR A 153 -17.83 -13.67 -6.18
N ARG A 154 -16.80 -14.47 -5.95
CA ARG A 154 -15.75 -14.16 -4.99
C ARG A 154 -14.86 -13.08 -5.60
N ILE A 155 -14.80 -11.95 -4.92
CA ILE A 155 -14.10 -10.76 -5.38
C ILE A 155 -12.78 -10.64 -4.66
N SER A 156 -11.71 -10.36 -5.38
CA SER A 156 -10.43 -9.91 -4.87
C SER A 156 -10.05 -8.59 -5.53
N GLY A 157 -9.06 -7.89 -4.99
CA GLY A 157 -8.70 -6.59 -5.58
C GLY A 157 -7.40 -6.03 -5.04
N ALA A 158 -7.00 -4.92 -5.65
CA ALA A 158 -5.86 -4.13 -5.24
C ALA A 158 -6.15 -2.65 -5.34
N VAL A 159 -5.59 -1.86 -4.43
CA VAL A 159 -5.59 -0.41 -4.50
C VAL A 159 -4.18 0.09 -4.75
N LEU A 160 -4.04 1.09 -5.63
CA LEU A 160 -2.76 1.66 -6.05
C LEU A 160 -2.86 3.18 -6.02
N ARG A 161 -1.80 3.89 -5.59
CA ARG A 161 -1.70 5.33 -5.81
C ARG A 161 -1.20 5.60 -7.22
N SER A 162 -1.82 6.56 -7.90
CA SER A 162 -1.33 7.02 -9.21
C SER A 162 0.04 7.69 -9.06
N ALA A 163 0.94 7.40 -10.01
CA ALA A 163 2.27 7.99 -9.99
C ALA A 163 2.20 9.51 -10.19
N GLY A 164 2.83 10.28 -9.30
CA GLY A 164 2.98 11.73 -9.43
C GLY A 164 1.85 12.60 -8.87
N VAL A 165 0.69 12.02 -8.50
CA VAL A 165 -0.44 12.78 -7.92
C VAL A 165 -0.83 12.16 -6.59
N VAL A 166 -0.66 12.92 -5.51
CA VAL A 166 -0.79 12.43 -4.12
C VAL A 166 -2.21 11.97 -3.78
N HIS A 167 -3.23 12.50 -4.46
CA HIS A 167 -4.64 12.27 -4.12
C HIS A 167 -5.35 11.28 -5.05
N HIS A 168 -4.73 10.87 -6.16
CA HIS A 168 -5.36 9.95 -7.10
C HIS A 168 -4.98 8.51 -6.81
N PHE A 169 -5.97 7.62 -6.93
CA PHE A 169 -5.80 6.19 -6.77
C PHE A 169 -6.53 5.42 -7.87
N GLN A 170 -6.12 4.18 -8.05
CA GLN A 170 -6.79 3.21 -8.89
C GLN A 170 -7.16 2.01 -8.04
N VAL A 171 -8.28 1.36 -8.38
CA VAL A 171 -8.67 0.07 -7.82
C VAL A 171 -8.78 -0.93 -8.96
N VAL A 172 -8.02 -2.01 -8.87
CA VAL A 172 -8.16 -3.17 -9.75
C VAL A 172 -9.01 -4.19 -9.02
N LEU A 173 -10.16 -4.53 -9.59
CA LEU A 173 -11.06 -5.55 -9.06
C LEU A 173 -10.99 -6.77 -9.97
N VAL A 174 -10.87 -7.95 -9.37
CA VAL A 174 -10.84 -9.23 -10.08
C VAL A 174 -11.77 -10.23 -9.41
N GLY A 175 -12.27 -11.20 -10.19
CA GLY A 175 -13.12 -12.27 -9.67
C GLY A 175 -13.42 -13.28 -10.76
N ASN A 176 -14.16 -14.33 -10.42
CA ASN A 176 -14.73 -15.21 -11.42
C ASN A 176 -15.95 -14.56 -12.07
N SER A 177 -16.17 -14.82 -13.34
CA SER A 177 -17.39 -14.36 -14.00
C SER A 177 -18.63 -15.08 -13.47
N GLY A 178 -19.63 -14.33 -13.03
CA GLY A 178 -20.91 -14.91 -12.61
C GLY A 178 -21.71 -15.55 -13.79
N ILE A 179 -21.39 -15.17 -15.03
CA ILE A 179 -22.05 -15.71 -16.23
C ILE A 179 -21.28 -16.92 -16.79
N GLN A 180 -19.95 -16.88 -16.72
CA GLN A 180 -19.04 -17.93 -17.21
C GLN A 180 -18.00 -18.23 -16.13
N PRO A 181 -18.27 -19.13 -15.19
CA PRO A 181 -17.39 -19.38 -14.05
C PRO A 181 -15.99 -19.89 -14.43
N THR A 182 -15.81 -20.32 -15.67
CA THR A 182 -14.52 -20.70 -16.26
C THR A 182 -13.68 -19.51 -16.75
N GLN A 183 -14.13 -18.29 -16.50
CA GLN A 183 -13.40 -17.07 -16.85
C GLN A 183 -13.14 -16.21 -15.61
N ALA A 184 -11.94 -15.68 -15.51
CA ALA A 184 -11.65 -14.55 -14.63
C ALA A 184 -12.05 -13.25 -15.34
N VAL A 185 -12.58 -12.32 -14.57
CA VAL A 185 -12.93 -10.98 -15.03
C VAL A 185 -12.18 -9.94 -14.21
N ALA A 186 -11.87 -8.80 -14.83
CA ALA A 186 -11.23 -7.68 -14.17
C ALA A 186 -11.82 -6.35 -14.66
N SER A 187 -11.79 -5.35 -13.78
CA SER A 187 -12.12 -3.96 -14.10
C SER A 187 -11.26 -3.02 -13.25
N VAL A 188 -10.96 -1.85 -13.79
CA VAL A 188 -10.12 -0.83 -13.14
C VAL A 188 -10.92 0.43 -12.91
N TYR A 189 -10.97 0.89 -11.67
CA TYR A 189 -11.50 2.19 -11.30
C TYR A 189 -10.38 3.22 -11.27
N SER A 190 -10.65 4.41 -11.79
CA SER A 190 -9.77 5.57 -11.63
C SER A 190 -10.48 6.66 -10.82
N SER A 191 -9.88 7.10 -9.72
CA SER A 191 -10.40 8.20 -8.93
C SER A 191 -10.27 9.56 -9.63
N GLU A 192 -9.44 9.65 -10.68
CA GLU A 192 -9.30 10.86 -11.49
C GLU A 192 -10.54 11.08 -12.37
N THR A 193 -11.04 10.01 -12.97
CA THR A 193 -12.22 10.06 -13.86
C THR A 193 -13.54 9.74 -13.14
N GLY A 194 -13.46 9.08 -11.99
CA GLY A 194 -14.62 8.64 -11.22
C GLY A 194 -15.37 7.46 -11.83
N VAL A 195 -14.76 6.74 -12.79
CA VAL A 195 -15.43 5.65 -13.52
C VAL A 195 -14.60 4.37 -13.55
N TRP A 196 -15.32 3.25 -13.70
CA TRP A 196 -14.75 1.94 -13.98
C TRP A 196 -14.44 1.79 -15.47
N SER A 197 -13.35 1.08 -15.79
CA SER A 197 -13.06 0.64 -17.16
C SER A 197 -14.07 -0.40 -17.63
N ASN A 198 -14.05 -0.70 -18.93
CA ASN A 198 -14.76 -1.86 -19.45
C ASN A 198 -14.24 -3.13 -18.77
N LEU A 199 -15.16 -4.10 -18.61
CA LEU A 199 -14.82 -5.42 -18.09
C LEU A 199 -13.96 -6.14 -19.12
N VAL A 200 -12.84 -6.68 -18.67
CA VAL A 200 -11.96 -7.56 -19.45
C VAL A 200 -11.99 -8.96 -18.85
N SER A 201 -11.83 -10.00 -19.68
CA SER A 201 -11.89 -11.39 -19.23
C SER A 201 -10.81 -12.24 -19.82
N THR A 202 -10.40 -13.28 -19.10
CA THR A 202 -9.48 -14.32 -19.57
C THR A 202 -9.98 -15.70 -19.15
N PRO A 203 -9.81 -16.73 -20.00
CA PRO A 203 -10.14 -18.10 -19.61
C PRO A 203 -9.30 -18.53 -18.41
N LEU A 204 -9.92 -19.23 -17.48
CA LEU A 204 -9.23 -19.92 -16.39
C LEU A 204 -8.86 -21.33 -16.82
N PRO A 205 -7.75 -21.91 -16.29
CA PRO A 205 -7.40 -23.30 -16.54
C PRO A 205 -8.52 -24.23 -16.09
N ALA A 206 -8.89 -25.18 -16.92
CA ALA A 206 -9.88 -26.19 -16.61
C ALA A 206 -9.21 -27.56 -16.79
N ASP A 207 -8.53 -28.04 -15.76
CA ASP A 207 -7.87 -29.35 -15.76
C ASP A 207 -8.89 -30.49 -15.56
N ASP A 208 -10.05 -30.19 -14.96
CA ASP A 208 -11.13 -31.11 -14.67
C ASP A 208 -12.47 -30.36 -14.86
N PRO A 209 -13.41 -30.91 -15.64
CA PRO A 209 -14.72 -30.28 -15.86
C PRO A 209 -15.59 -30.18 -14.59
N ASP A 210 -15.32 -30.99 -13.57
CA ASP A 210 -16.07 -31.02 -12.31
C ASP A 210 -15.48 -30.07 -11.24
N VAL A 211 -14.30 -29.49 -11.47
CA VAL A 211 -13.64 -28.59 -10.51
C VAL A 211 -13.37 -27.24 -11.13
N LEU A 212 -14.05 -26.22 -10.61
CA LEU A 212 -13.86 -24.85 -11.06
C LEU A 212 -12.54 -24.29 -10.46
N THR A 213 -11.79 -23.63 -11.33
CA THR A 213 -10.65 -22.79 -10.89
C THR A 213 -11.17 -21.42 -10.48
N GLU A 214 -10.82 -20.99 -9.29
CA GLU A 214 -11.26 -19.71 -8.72
C GLU A 214 -10.09 -18.80 -8.38
N VAL A 215 -10.33 -17.48 -8.48
CA VAL A 215 -9.43 -16.47 -7.92
C VAL A 215 -9.50 -16.54 -6.40
N TYR A 216 -8.36 -16.81 -5.75
CA TYR A 216 -8.33 -16.93 -4.29
C TYR A 216 -8.44 -15.56 -3.63
N HIS A 217 -9.52 -15.36 -2.89
CA HIS A 217 -9.91 -14.07 -2.33
C HIS A 217 -9.40 -13.82 -0.90
N ASP A 218 -8.96 -14.88 -0.18
CA ASP A 218 -8.45 -14.74 1.19
C ASP A 218 -6.99 -14.26 1.26
N MET A 219 -6.35 -14.08 0.11
CA MET A 219 -4.99 -13.51 0.02
C MET A 219 -4.99 -12.24 -0.82
N CYS A 220 -4.25 -11.25 -0.31
CA CYS A 220 -4.01 -10.02 -1.07
C CYS A 220 -3.16 -10.29 -2.31
N SER A 221 -3.37 -9.49 -3.36
CA SER A 221 -2.52 -9.50 -4.54
C SER A 221 -1.05 -9.19 -4.21
N VAL A 222 -0.14 -9.73 -5.01
CA VAL A 222 1.28 -9.38 -4.98
C VAL A 222 1.59 -8.50 -6.19
N MET A 223 2.37 -7.44 -6.00
CA MET A 223 2.81 -6.58 -7.10
C MET A 223 4.28 -6.83 -7.39
N VAL A 224 4.59 -7.12 -8.64
CA VAL A 224 5.97 -7.27 -9.14
C VAL A 224 6.12 -6.44 -10.41
N GLY A 225 7.01 -5.46 -10.36
CA GLY A 225 7.13 -4.49 -11.46
C GLY A 225 5.84 -3.71 -11.65
N ASN A 226 5.23 -3.79 -12.83
CA ASN A 226 3.97 -3.14 -13.17
C ASN A 226 2.81 -4.14 -13.34
N SER A 227 2.93 -5.32 -12.74
CA SER A 227 1.88 -6.36 -12.76
C SER A 227 1.43 -6.75 -11.37
N LEU A 228 0.14 -7.03 -11.24
CA LEU A 228 -0.50 -7.58 -10.06
C LEU A 228 -0.74 -9.07 -10.26
N TYR A 229 -0.53 -9.85 -9.20
CA TYR A 229 -0.64 -11.30 -9.23
C TYR A 229 -1.59 -11.79 -8.15
N TRP A 230 -2.51 -12.68 -8.52
CA TRP A 230 -3.42 -13.39 -7.61
C TRP A 230 -3.21 -14.89 -7.72
N LEU A 231 -3.38 -15.58 -6.62
CA LEU A 231 -3.40 -17.04 -6.58
C LEU A 231 -4.71 -17.55 -7.17
N LEU A 232 -4.62 -18.57 -8.01
CA LEU A 232 -5.76 -19.36 -8.49
C LEU A 232 -5.77 -20.70 -7.76
N ILE A 233 -6.95 -21.14 -7.35
CA ILE A 233 -7.19 -22.41 -6.70
C ILE A 233 -8.20 -23.21 -7.51
N GLY A 234 -7.85 -24.46 -7.80
CA GLY A 234 -8.64 -25.47 -8.46
C GLY A 234 -8.02 -26.83 -8.20
N ASN A 235 -8.07 -27.75 -9.14
CA ASN A 235 -7.33 -29.01 -9.04
C ASN A 235 -5.80 -28.78 -9.02
N SER A 236 -5.34 -27.72 -9.69
CA SER A 236 -3.97 -27.24 -9.65
C SER A 236 -3.93 -25.80 -9.15
N PHE A 237 -2.75 -25.37 -8.67
CA PHE A 237 -2.50 -23.98 -8.34
C PHE A 237 -2.05 -23.23 -9.62
N GLY A 238 -2.63 -22.05 -9.84
CA GLY A 238 -2.27 -21.16 -10.92
C GLY A 238 -2.01 -19.74 -10.41
N ILE A 239 -1.60 -18.87 -11.32
CA ILE A 239 -1.39 -17.46 -11.05
C ILE A 239 -2.15 -16.67 -12.12
N LEU A 240 -3.00 -15.74 -11.66
CA LEU A 240 -3.61 -14.73 -12.49
C LEU A 240 -2.71 -13.49 -12.45
N GLU A 241 -2.17 -13.11 -13.58
CA GLU A 241 -1.45 -11.86 -13.78
C GLU A 241 -2.37 -10.80 -14.36
N PHE A 242 -2.29 -9.57 -13.84
CA PHE A 242 -2.92 -8.40 -14.45
C PHE A 242 -1.85 -7.34 -14.67
N ASN A 243 -1.56 -7.04 -15.93
CA ASN A 243 -0.58 -6.03 -16.30
C ASN A 243 -1.24 -4.65 -16.36
N LEU A 244 -0.70 -3.70 -15.59
CA LEU A 244 -1.24 -2.35 -15.47
C LEU A 244 -1.03 -1.48 -16.73
N ASP A 245 -0.05 -1.81 -17.58
CA ASP A 245 0.20 -1.08 -18.83
C ASP A 245 -0.77 -1.48 -19.93
N THR A 246 -1.11 -2.78 -20.01
CA THR A 246 -2.02 -3.31 -21.03
C THR A 246 -3.47 -3.34 -20.54
N THR A 247 -3.68 -3.26 -19.23
CA THR A 247 -5.00 -3.43 -18.58
C THR A 247 -5.69 -4.75 -18.97
N GLU A 248 -4.90 -5.78 -19.28
CA GLU A 248 -5.39 -7.10 -19.67
C GLU A 248 -4.94 -8.16 -18.65
N PRO A 249 -5.82 -9.09 -18.27
CA PRO A 249 -5.45 -10.24 -17.45
C PRO A 249 -4.84 -11.35 -18.30
N ASN A 250 -3.82 -12.00 -17.77
CA ASN A 250 -3.20 -13.21 -18.34
C ASN A 250 -3.16 -14.32 -17.31
N CYS A 251 -3.34 -15.55 -17.71
CA CYS A 251 -3.36 -16.70 -16.79
C CYS A 251 -2.28 -17.70 -17.18
N ASP A 252 -1.33 -17.91 -16.26
CA ASP A 252 -0.31 -18.95 -16.37
C ASP A 252 -0.62 -20.10 -15.41
N THR A 253 -0.74 -21.30 -15.97
CA THR A 253 -0.73 -22.54 -15.19
C THR A 253 0.69 -22.85 -14.75
N CYS A 254 0.89 -23.01 -13.45
CA CYS A 254 2.12 -23.60 -12.95
C CYS A 254 2.15 -25.08 -13.37
N ALA A 255 2.82 -25.37 -14.49
CA ALA A 255 3.12 -26.76 -14.85
C ALA A 255 3.86 -27.41 -13.68
N SER A 256 3.35 -28.57 -13.26
CA SER A 256 3.91 -29.41 -12.22
C SER A 256 5.39 -29.68 -12.50
N GLY A 257 6.32 -29.01 -11.83
CA GLY A 257 7.71 -29.40 -11.90
C GLY A 257 8.79 -28.36 -11.63
N HIS A 258 8.51 -27.10 -11.59
CA HIS A 258 9.55 -26.11 -11.25
C HIS A 258 9.11 -25.25 -10.06
N ARG A 259 9.59 -25.65 -8.86
CA ARG A 259 9.57 -24.78 -7.66
C ARG A 259 10.42 -23.54 -7.94
N ARG A 260 9.83 -22.49 -8.45
CA ARG A 260 10.41 -21.16 -8.28
C ARG A 260 10.00 -20.66 -6.91
N GLN A 261 10.97 -20.53 -6.04
CA GLN A 261 10.82 -19.92 -4.73
C GLN A 261 10.38 -18.46 -4.92
N LEU A 262 9.07 -18.24 -4.84
CA LEU A 262 8.52 -16.91 -4.67
C LEU A 262 8.88 -16.46 -3.25
N LEU A 263 9.86 -15.57 -3.13
CA LEU A 263 10.10 -14.81 -1.90
C LEU A 263 8.89 -13.87 -1.71
N LEU A 264 7.89 -14.40 -1.00
CA LEU A 264 6.76 -13.64 -0.52
C LEU A 264 7.25 -12.64 0.53
N HIS A 265 7.48 -11.40 0.14
CA HIS A 265 7.38 -10.29 1.08
C HIS A 265 5.88 -10.05 1.31
N GLY A 266 5.25 -11.01 1.99
CA GLY A 266 3.85 -10.93 2.36
C GLY A 266 3.67 -10.01 3.55
N TYR A 267 2.82 -9.03 3.41
CA TYR A 267 2.09 -8.49 4.55
C TYR A 267 1.15 -9.61 5.01
N MET A 268 1.52 -10.33 6.07
CA MET A 268 0.66 -11.36 6.64
C MET A 268 -0.56 -10.70 7.25
N VAL A 269 -1.69 -10.77 6.57
CA VAL A 269 -2.99 -10.67 7.22
C VAL A 269 -3.14 -11.99 7.98
N GLY A 270 -2.97 -11.95 9.31
CA GLY A 270 -2.99 -13.14 10.15
C GLY A 270 -4.36 -13.77 10.23
N GLY A 271 -4.59 -14.78 9.39
CA GLY A 271 -5.62 -15.79 9.60
C GLY A 271 -4.94 -17.05 10.14
N TRP A 272 -5.50 -17.66 11.17
CA TRP A 272 -5.05 -18.89 11.78
C TRP A 272 -4.93 -20.04 10.76
N TRP A 273 -3.69 -20.44 10.40
CA TRP A 273 -3.39 -21.70 9.77
C TRP A 273 -2.31 -22.44 10.56
N PRO A 274 -2.65 -23.48 11.35
CA PRO A 274 -1.67 -24.22 12.15
C PRO A 274 -0.80 -25.21 11.35
N TRP A 275 -0.97 -25.42 10.04
CA TRP A 275 -0.39 -26.57 9.33
C TRP A 275 0.14 -26.29 7.93
N PHE A 276 1.04 -25.34 7.73
CA PHE A 276 1.92 -25.37 6.56
C PHE A 276 3.37 -25.17 6.97
N ARG A 277 4.02 -26.26 7.37
CA ARG A 277 5.48 -26.38 7.25
C ARG A 277 5.75 -26.78 5.81
N LEU A 278 6.33 -25.91 5.01
CA LEU A 278 6.99 -26.26 3.76
C LEU A 278 8.26 -27.05 4.12
N PRO A 279 8.50 -28.23 3.54
CA PRO A 279 9.76 -28.92 3.71
C PRO A 279 10.88 -28.13 3.02
N VAL A 280 12.01 -28.00 3.73
CA VAL A 280 13.28 -27.44 3.28
C VAL A 280 13.86 -28.25 2.13
#